data_6ad1c0f160e15ecaf28ac2777c8aed3f
#
_entry.id   6ad1c0f160e15ecaf28ac2777c8aed3f
#
_cell.length_a   1.000
_cell.length_b   1.000
_cell.length_c   1.000
_cell.angle_alpha   90.00
_cell.angle_beta   90.00
_cell.angle_gamma   90.00
#
_symmetry.space_group_name_H-M   'P 1'
#
loop_
_entity.id
_entity.type
_entity.pdbx_description
1 polymer ?
#
loop_
_entity_poly.entity_id
_entity_poly.type
_entity_poly.pdbx_seq_one_letter_code
_entity_poly.pdbx_strand_id
1 'polypeptide(L)'
;MEENQYNPIPESENQNSQQEARSPEFHSRIEMTALKQSLDKVRTEINKVIVGQDSMIDHLLVALLSNGHVLIEGVPGVAKTITAKLLAKTIAVDFSRIQFTPDLMPSDILGTAVFNAKTTEFEFKKGPIFSNFILIDEINRSPAKTQAALFEVMEERQITMDGKKYIMEEPFLVIATQNPIEQEGTYRLPEAQLDRFLFKVNVGYPTPEQEVQIIKNQHHLKSDDKTEQVQAVLTDQELKKYQTLIKDIIVEENLMEYIAKIVVNTRENPFLYLGASPRASLALLTASKGFAAINGRDFVTPDDIKEAAVAVLRHRVIVTPEREMEGLGVEEVVKQILESIEIPR
;
A
#
# COMPACT_ATOMS: atom_id res chain seq x y z
N MET A 1 -49.98 52.24 -42.92
CA MET A 1 -48.85 51.77 -43.77
C MET A 1 -47.65 51.80 -42.89
N GLU A 2 -47.41 50.69 -42.23
CA GLU A 2 -46.18 50.46 -41.40
C GLU A 2 -45.40 49.32 -42.00
N GLU A 3 -44.22 49.64 -42.48
CA GLU A 3 -43.32 48.66 -43.10
C GLU A 3 -42.72 47.79 -42.04
N ASN A 4 -42.93 46.48 -42.18
CA ASN A 4 -42.31 45.46 -41.36
C ASN A 4 -40.89 45.22 -41.85
N GLN A 5 -39.92 45.71 -41.12
CA GLN A 5 -38.48 45.37 -41.33
C GLN A 5 -38.14 43.99 -40.76
N TYR A 6 -37.86 43.09 -41.68
CA TYR A 6 -37.39 41.75 -41.40
C TYR A 6 -35.88 41.81 -41.08
N ASN A 7 -35.49 41.52 -39.81
CA ASN A 7 -34.10 41.37 -39.42
C ASN A 7 -33.71 39.89 -39.56
N PRO A 8 -32.68 39.53 -40.32
CA PRO A 8 -32.21 38.16 -40.39
C PRO A 8 -31.48 37.78 -39.10
N ILE A 9 -31.78 36.56 -38.60
CA ILE A 9 -31.11 35.88 -37.48
C ILE A 9 -29.70 35.52 -37.93
N PRO A 10 -28.64 35.80 -37.15
CA PRO A 10 -27.29 35.34 -37.46
C PRO A 10 -27.20 33.83 -37.32
N GLU A 11 -26.65 33.18 -38.31
CA GLU A 11 -26.26 31.76 -38.33
C GLU A 11 -25.32 31.47 -37.14
N SER A 12 -25.74 30.58 -36.27
CA SER A 12 -24.90 30.03 -35.23
C SER A 12 -23.79 29.21 -35.86
N GLU A 13 -22.56 29.70 -35.79
CA GLU A 13 -21.37 28.94 -36.05
C GLU A 13 -21.36 27.67 -35.18
N ASN A 14 -21.53 26.56 -35.86
CA ASN A 14 -21.33 25.23 -35.29
C ASN A 14 -19.84 25.06 -34.98
N GLN A 15 -19.40 25.45 -33.79
CA GLN A 15 -18.11 25.07 -33.25
C GLN A 15 -18.15 23.57 -32.96
N ASN A 16 -17.76 22.83 -33.96
CA ASN A 16 -17.42 21.41 -33.86
C ASN A 16 -16.22 21.30 -32.87
N SER A 17 -16.52 21.21 -31.60
CA SER A 17 -15.54 20.77 -30.61
C SER A 17 -15.22 19.30 -30.91
N GLN A 18 -14.26 19.08 -31.80
CA GLN A 18 -13.53 17.83 -31.86
C GLN A 18 -12.88 17.65 -30.49
N GLN A 19 -13.52 16.87 -29.63
CA GLN A 19 -12.83 16.18 -28.57
C GLN A 19 -11.83 15.26 -29.28
N GLU A 20 -10.60 15.77 -29.41
CA GLU A 20 -9.45 14.91 -29.69
C GLU A 20 -9.47 13.84 -28.59
N ALA A 21 -9.88 12.63 -28.96
CA ALA A 21 -9.62 11.45 -28.17
C ALA A 21 -8.10 11.42 -27.99
N ARG A 22 -7.64 11.79 -26.81
CA ARG A 22 -6.23 11.64 -26.43
C ARG A 22 -5.90 10.17 -26.62
N SER A 23 -5.16 9.85 -27.67
CA SER A 23 -4.50 8.56 -27.81
C SER A 23 -3.73 8.30 -26.51
N PRO A 24 -3.78 7.11 -25.93
CA PRO A 24 -2.99 6.81 -24.73
C PRO A 24 -1.55 7.15 -25.08
N GLU A 25 -0.97 8.12 -24.35
CA GLU A 25 0.44 8.44 -24.47
C GLU A 25 1.18 7.18 -24.07
N PHE A 26 1.82 6.53 -25.05
CA PHE A 26 2.73 5.43 -24.81
C PHE A 26 3.91 6.00 -24.03
N HIS A 27 3.94 5.82 -22.72
CA HIS A 27 5.09 6.15 -21.91
C HIS A 27 6.27 5.38 -22.45
N SER A 28 7.35 6.08 -22.79
CA SER A 28 8.46 5.46 -23.49
C SER A 28 9.03 4.31 -22.65
N ARG A 29 9.43 3.22 -23.29
CA ARG A 29 10.14 2.10 -22.62
C ARG A 29 11.33 2.59 -21.80
N ILE A 30 11.86 3.75 -22.12
CA ILE A 30 12.96 4.44 -21.41
C ILE A 30 12.52 4.83 -20.00
N GLU A 31 11.29 5.35 -19.80
CA GLU A 31 10.80 5.74 -18.48
C GLU A 31 10.54 4.53 -17.58
N MET A 32 9.98 3.44 -18.10
CA MET A 32 9.82 2.19 -17.38
C MET A 32 11.16 1.55 -16.99
N THR A 33 12.15 1.64 -17.90
CA THR A 33 13.52 1.18 -17.61
C THR A 33 14.16 2.00 -16.49
N ALA A 34 13.98 3.33 -16.50
CA ALA A 34 14.49 4.22 -15.45
C ALA A 34 13.81 3.93 -14.09
N LEU A 35 12.49 3.72 -14.08
CA LEU A 35 11.75 3.31 -12.89
C LEU A 35 12.32 2.01 -12.31
N LYS A 36 12.43 0.96 -13.14
CA LYS A 36 12.99 -0.33 -12.70
C LYS A 36 14.40 -0.16 -12.11
N GLN A 37 15.29 0.55 -12.80
CA GLN A 37 16.65 0.79 -12.32
C GLN A 37 16.68 1.52 -10.97
N SER A 38 15.79 2.49 -10.75
CA SER A 38 15.67 3.20 -9.49
C SER A 38 15.21 2.27 -8.36
N LEU A 39 14.23 1.40 -8.62
CA LEU A 39 13.75 0.42 -7.65
C LEU A 39 14.79 -0.67 -7.36
N ASP A 40 15.53 -1.11 -8.36
CA ASP A 40 16.63 -2.08 -8.17
C ASP A 40 17.75 -1.48 -7.30
N LYS A 41 18.01 -0.17 -7.41
CA LYS A 41 18.93 0.53 -6.47
C LYS A 41 18.37 0.55 -5.06
N VAL A 42 17.08 0.84 -4.88
CA VAL A 42 16.42 0.80 -3.55
C VAL A 42 16.54 -0.60 -2.94
N ARG A 43 16.24 -1.67 -3.70
CA ARG A 43 16.42 -3.06 -3.25
C ARG A 43 17.88 -3.34 -2.84
N THR A 44 18.82 -2.93 -3.68
CA THR A 44 20.25 -3.12 -3.43
C THR A 44 20.68 -2.44 -2.13
N GLU A 45 20.23 -1.23 -1.87
CA GLU A 45 20.53 -0.50 -0.64
C GLU A 45 19.94 -1.21 0.58
N ILE A 46 18.68 -1.64 0.53
CA ILE A 46 18.03 -2.34 1.63
C ILE A 46 18.72 -3.69 1.89
N ASN A 47 19.07 -4.43 0.84
CA ASN A 47 19.70 -5.75 0.93
C ASN A 47 21.15 -5.73 1.45
N LYS A 48 21.77 -4.55 1.60
CA LYS A 48 23.02 -4.45 2.38
C LYS A 48 22.83 -4.84 3.84
N VAL A 49 21.63 -4.66 4.37
CA VAL A 49 21.28 -4.86 5.78
C VAL A 49 20.31 -6.02 5.97
N ILE A 50 19.31 -6.13 5.11
CA ILE A 50 18.25 -7.14 5.17
C ILE A 50 18.62 -8.34 4.32
N VAL A 51 18.41 -9.54 4.88
CA VAL A 51 18.68 -10.81 4.19
C VAL A 51 17.39 -11.61 4.13
N GLY A 52 17.02 -12.07 2.92
CA GLY A 52 15.98 -13.07 2.72
C GLY A 52 14.54 -12.57 2.85
N GLN A 53 14.30 -11.26 2.75
CA GLN A 53 12.97 -10.66 2.83
C GLN A 53 12.55 -9.98 1.52
N ASP A 54 12.98 -10.52 0.37
CA ASP A 54 12.77 -9.91 -0.94
C ASP A 54 11.29 -9.70 -1.26
N SER A 55 10.44 -10.71 -0.97
CA SER A 55 8.99 -10.60 -1.16
C SER A 55 8.37 -9.47 -0.34
N MET A 56 8.79 -9.27 0.91
CA MET A 56 8.32 -8.16 1.74
C MET A 56 8.74 -6.82 1.14
N ILE A 57 9.98 -6.70 0.69
CA ILE A 57 10.50 -5.48 0.04
C ILE A 57 9.71 -5.17 -1.21
N ASP A 58 9.44 -6.15 -2.06
CA ASP A 58 8.68 -5.98 -3.30
C ASP A 58 7.25 -5.51 -3.04
N HIS A 59 6.54 -6.12 -2.08
CA HIS A 59 5.21 -5.66 -1.69
C HIS A 59 5.22 -4.24 -1.12
N LEU A 60 6.25 -3.86 -0.36
CA LEU A 60 6.40 -2.49 0.14
C LEU A 60 6.65 -1.49 -1.00
N LEU A 61 7.47 -1.85 -1.99
CA LEU A 61 7.72 -1.02 -3.18
C LEU A 61 6.47 -0.87 -4.03
N VAL A 62 5.72 -1.96 -4.26
CA VAL A 62 4.44 -1.92 -4.99
C VAL A 62 3.43 -1.06 -4.24
N ALA A 63 3.30 -1.23 -2.92
CA ALA A 63 2.39 -0.42 -2.12
C ALA A 63 2.76 1.08 -2.19
N LEU A 64 4.04 1.39 -2.11
CA LEU A 64 4.54 2.76 -2.22
C LEU A 64 4.21 3.39 -3.58
N LEU A 65 4.47 2.68 -4.67
CA LEU A 65 4.13 3.12 -6.01
C LEU A 65 2.61 3.30 -6.21
N SER A 66 1.83 2.43 -5.58
CA SER A 66 0.37 2.38 -5.69
C SER A 66 -0.36 3.30 -4.71
N ASN A 67 0.36 4.10 -3.92
CA ASN A 67 -0.22 4.88 -2.82
C ASN A 67 -1.06 4.04 -1.85
N GLY A 68 -0.71 2.76 -1.66
CA GLY A 68 -1.37 1.84 -0.74
C GLY A 68 -0.70 1.79 0.62
N HIS A 69 -1.32 1.06 1.56
CA HIS A 69 -0.79 0.79 2.89
C HIS A 69 -0.55 -0.70 3.06
N VAL A 70 0.33 -1.10 3.98
CA VAL A 70 0.71 -2.51 4.16
C VAL A 70 0.56 -2.94 5.61
N LEU A 71 -0.08 -4.09 5.80
CA LEU A 71 -0.07 -4.81 7.07
C LEU A 71 0.95 -5.95 6.98
N ILE A 72 1.93 -5.96 7.87
CA ILE A 72 2.95 -7.02 7.96
C ILE A 72 2.64 -7.90 9.16
N GLU A 73 2.34 -9.15 8.92
CA GLU A 73 2.16 -10.17 9.95
C GLU A 73 3.41 -11.03 10.04
N GLY A 74 3.90 -11.28 11.23
CA GLY A 74 5.06 -12.13 11.44
C GLY A 74 5.55 -12.09 12.87
N VAL A 75 6.34 -13.09 13.22
CA VAL A 75 6.94 -13.22 14.56
C VAL A 75 7.89 -12.05 14.88
N PRO A 76 8.17 -11.80 16.15
CA PRO A 76 9.19 -10.83 16.54
C PRO A 76 10.57 -11.19 15.96
N GLY A 77 11.37 -10.18 15.62
CA GLY A 77 12.76 -10.38 15.19
C GLY A 77 12.99 -10.59 13.69
N VAL A 78 11.94 -10.69 12.85
CA VAL A 78 12.08 -10.90 11.39
C VAL A 78 12.29 -9.59 10.60
N ALA A 79 12.93 -8.61 11.19
CA ALA A 79 13.39 -7.37 10.57
C ALA A 79 12.28 -6.41 10.05
N LYS A 80 11.01 -6.56 10.44
CA LYS A 80 9.88 -5.70 9.98
C LYS A 80 10.15 -4.21 10.18
N THR A 81 10.50 -3.83 11.40
CA THR A 81 10.75 -2.43 11.79
C THR A 81 11.94 -1.82 11.06
N ILE A 82 13.03 -2.58 10.96
CA ILE A 82 14.24 -2.06 10.30
C ILE A 82 14.02 -1.90 8.79
N THR A 83 13.31 -2.81 8.14
CA THR A 83 13.01 -2.70 6.70
C THR A 83 12.19 -1.44 6.38
N ALA A 84 11.17 -1.13 7.19
CA ALA A 84 10.39 0.10 7.02
C ALA A 84 11.27 1.37 7.17
N LYS A 85 12.15 1.40 8.18
CA LYS A 85 13.09 2.51 8.40
C LYS A 85 14.08 2.67 7.25
N LEU A 86 14.61 1.56 6.72
CA LEU A 86 15.53 1.58 5.59
C LEU A 86 14.86 2.04 4.31
N LEU A 87 13.62 1.61 4.04
CA LEU A 87 12.86 2.07 2.89
C LEU A 87 12.66 3.59 2.92
N ALA A 88 12.27 4.17 4.06
CA ALA A 88 12.15 5.62 4.20
C ALA A 88 13.49 6.33 3.94
N LYS A 89 14.59 5.78 4.46
CA LYS A 89 15.93 6.33 4.26
C LYS A 89 16.38 6.32 2.80
N THR A 90 16.04 5.26 2.04
CA THR A 90 16.42 5.16 0.61
C THR A 90 15.72 6.22 -0.26
N ILE A 91 14.63 6.83 0.22
CA ILE A 91 13.82 7.83 -0.49
C ILE A 91 14.02 9.24 0.10
N ALA A 92 14.78 9.36 1.20
CA ALA A 92 15.03 10.63 1.90
C ALA A 92 13.75 11.35 2.35
N VAL A 93 12.79 10.59 2.88
CA VAL A 93 11.52 11.10 3.42
C VAL A 93 11.44 10.95 4.93
N ASP A 94 10.54 11.73 5.54
CA ASP A 94 10.33 11.68 6.98
C ASP A 94 9.74 10.33 7.43
N PHE A 95 10.30 9.81 8.53
CA PHE A 95 9.91 8.54 9.11
C PHE A 95 9.50 8.72 10.57
N SER A 96 8.33 8.18 10.94
CA SER A 96 7.88 8.06 12.32
C SER A 96 7.62 6.61 12.67
N ARG A 97 7.91 6.28 13.92
CA ARG A 97 7.53 4.99 14.51
C ARG A 97 6.59 5.23 15.68
N ILE A 98 5.45 4.56 15.67
CA ILE A 98 4.44 4.62 16.73
C ILE A 98 4.24 3.21 17.27
N GLN A 99 4.59 3.00 18.54
CA GLN A 99 4.30 1.76 19.23
C GLN A 99 2.88 1.81 19.77
N PHE A 100 2.02 0.90 19.35
CA PHE A 100 0.67 0.80 19.87
C PHE A 100 0.66 0.10 21.22
N THR A 101 -0.04 0.70 22.19
CA THR A 101 -0.19 0.22 23.56
C THR A 101 -1.66 0.36 24.01
N PRO A 102 -2.11 -0.37 25.04
CA PRO A 102 -3.51 -0.31 25.49
C PRO A 102 -3.97 1.06 25.99
N ASP A 103 -3.05 1.92 26.39
CA ASP A 103 -3.31 3.27 26.91
C ASP A 103 -3.15 4.38 25.86
N LEU A 104 -2.75 4.03 24.63
CA LEU A 104 -2.52 5.00 23.56
C LEU A 104 -3.81 5.70 23.13
N MET A 105 -3.81 7.01 23.15
CA MET A 105 -4.96 7.84 22.76
C MET A 105 -4.86 8.33 21.30
N PRO A 106 -5.98 8.64 20.64
CA PRO A 106 -5.98 9.24 19.30
C PRO A 106 -5.15 10.52 19.22
N SER A 107 -5.16 11.36 20.27
CA SER A 107 -4.36 12.59 20.36
C SER A 107 -2.86 12.36 20.30
N ASP A 108 -2.39 11.20 20.77
CA ASP A 108 -0.95 10.86 20.75
C ASP A 108 -0.46 10.59 19.32
N ILE A 109 -1.36 10.15 18.45
CA ILE A 109 -1.09 9.87 17.04
C ILE A 109 -1.35 11.10 16.18
N LEU A 110 -2.52 11.71 16.32
CA LEU A 110 -2.99 12.81 15.47
C LEU A 110 -2.37 14.15 15.85
N GLY A 111 -2.07 14.32 17.13
CA GLY A 111 -1.70 15.61 17.70
C GLY A 111 -2.83 16.25 18.50
N THR A 112 -2.53 17.36 19.12
CA THR A 112 -3.46 18.05 20.06
C THR A 112 -3.34 19.56 19.95
N ALA A 113 -4.44 20.26 20.28
CA ALA A 113 -4.42 21.71 20.44
C ALA A 113 -3.79 22.07 21.79
N VAL A 114 -2.75 22.90 21.77
CA VAL A 114 -2.04 23.37 22.96
C VAL A 114 -2.23 24.87 23.08
N PHE A 115 -2.59 25.35 24.26
CA PHE A 115 -2.70 26.78 24.51
C PHE A 115 -1.33 27.41 24.58
N ASN A 116 -1.07 28.37 23.66
CA ASN A 116 0.15 29.17 23.68
C ASN A 116 -0.07 30.45 24.53
N ALA A 117 0.51 30.49 25.72
CA ALA A 117 0.37 31.60 26.65
C ALA A 117 0.98 32.92 26.11
N LYS A 118 1.85 32.89 25.10
CA LYS A 118 2.45 34.09 24.52
C LYS A 118 1.54 34.77 23.49
N THR A 119 0.86 33.94 22.68
CA THR A 119 -0.08 34.43 21.65
C THR A 119 -1.52 34.47 22.15
N THR A 120 -1.81 33.86 23.32
CA THR A 120 -3.17 33.67 23.88
C THR A 120 -4.12 32.92 22.96
N GLU A 121 -3.57 32.05 22.11
CA GLU A 121 -4.30 31.27 21.12
C GLU A 121 -4.03 29.77 21.30
N PHE A 122 -4.95 28.94 20.79
CA PHE A 122 -4.72 27.51 20.67
C PHE A 122 -3.97 27.21 19.37
N GLU A 123 -2.84 26.54 19.49
CA GLU A 123 -2.02 26.09 18.37
C GLU A 123 -2.12 24.56 18.24
N PHE A 124 -2.41 24.06 17.03
CA PHE A 124 -2.40 22.62 16.79
C PHE A 124 -0.96 22.12 16.68
N LYS A 125 -0.59 21.26 17.60
CA LYS A 125 0.69 20.54 17.58
C LYS A 125 0.52 19.22 16.86
N LYS A 126 1.10 19.13 15.65
CA LYS A 126 1.04 17.91 14.81
C LYS A 126 1.60 16.71 15.56
N GLY A 127 0.91 15.57 15.46
CA GLY A 127 1.36 14.28 15.97
C GLY A 127 2.27 13.53 14.99
N PRO A 128 2.79 12.37 15.37
CA PRO A 128 3.72 11.59 14.55
C PRO A 128 3.13 11.07 13.24
N ILE A 129 1.80 11.05 13.08
CA ILE A 129 1.12 10.65 11.84
C ILE A 129 1.43 11.56 10.66
N PHE A 130 1.92 12.78 10.90
CA PHE A 130 2.24 13.75 9.86
C PHE A 130 3.60 13.52 9.17
N SER A 131 4.24 12.38 9.41
CA SER A 131 5.40 11.94 8.64
C SER A 131 4.97 11.30 7.32
N ASN A 132 5.89 11.19 6.38
CA ASN A 132 5.65 10.53 5.09
C ASN A 132 5.49 9.01 5.25
N PHE A 133 6.41 8.38 5.98
CA PHE A 133 6.37 6.95 6.27
C PHE A 133 6.15 6.74 7.76
N ILE A 134 5.08 6.03 8.07
CA ILE A 134 4.68 5.75 9.43
C ILE A 134 4.70 4.24 9.66
N LEU A 135 5.53 3.81 10.60
CA LEU A 135 5.50 2.45 11.10
C LEU A 135 4.64 2.38 12.35
N ILE A 136 3.59 1.60 12.29
CA ILE A 136 2.73 1.28 13.43
C ILE A 136 3.13 -0.10 13.94
N ASP A 137 3.83 -0.14 15.06
CA ASP A 137 4.16 -1.44 15.67
C ASP A 137 3.00 -1.93 16.55
N GLU A 138 2.62 -3.20 16.34
CA GLU A 138 1.59 -3.92 17.11
C GLU A 138 0.22 -3.24 17.08
N ILE A 139 -0.29 -2.96 15.88
CA ILE A 139 -1.54 -2.22 15.65
C ILE A 139 -2.74 -2.78 16.44
N ASN A 140 -2.74 -4.08 16.73
CA ASN A 140 -3.80 -4.77 17.48
C ASN A 140 -3.71 -4.58 19.00
N ARG A 141 -2.72 -3.85 19.55
CA ARG A 141 -2.62 -3.59 20.99
C ARG A 141 -3.37 -2.36 21.47
N SER A 142 -3.75 -1.45 20.58
CA SER A 142 -4.47 -0.23 21.01
C SER A 142 -5.98 -0.41 21.02
N PRO A 143 -6.71 0.43 21.79
CA PRO A 143 -8.15 0.43 21.79
C PRO A 143 -8.76 0.74 20.42
N ALA A 144 -9.96 0.23 20.15
CA ALA A 144 -10.67 0.43 18.88
C ALA A 144 -10.82 1.90 18.47
N LYS A 145 -10.95 2.82 19.43
CA LYS A 145 -11.04 4.27 19.17
C LYS A 145 -9.76 4.82 18.52
N THR A 146 -8.61 4.38 18.97
CA THR A 146 -7.30 4.79 18.47
C THR A 146 -7.03 4.18 17.09
N GLN A 147 -7.40 2.91 16.90
CA GLN A 147 -7.39 2.26 15.60
C GLN A 147 -8.28 3.00 14.59
N ALA A 148 -9.52 3.34 14.97
CA ALA A 148 -10.45 4.05 14.09
C ALA A 148 -9.90 5.40 13.62
N ALA A 149 -9.26 6.17 14.52
CA ALA A 149 -8.63 7.44 14.15
C ALA A 149 -7.49 7.27 13.14
N LEU A 150 -6.65 6.23 13.30
CA LEU A 150 -5.62 5.90 12.32
C LEU A 150 -6.22 5.55 10.97
N PHE A 151 -7.24 4.68 10.95
CA PHE A 151 -7.87 4.26 9.70
C PHE A 151 -8.61 5.38 8.97
N GLU A 152 -9.15 6.36 9.71
CA GLU A 152 -9.73 7.56 9.10
C GLU A 152 -8.64 8.36 8.34
N VAL A 153 -7.48 8.58 8.96
CA VAL A 153 -6.37 9.27 8.30
C VAL A 153 -5.84 8.50 7.09
N MET A 154 -5.76 7.18 7.18
CA MET A 154 -5.33 6.34 6.04
C MET A 154 -6.26 6.47 4.83
N GLU A 155 -7.57 6.56 5.05
CA GLU A 155 -8.56 6.68 3.97
C GLU A 155 -8.64 8.12 3.44
N GLU A 156 -8.85 9.08 4.34
CA GLU A 156 -9.13 10.48 3.98
C GLU A 156 -7.88 11.28 3.64
N ARG A 157 -6.68 10.82 4.04
CA ARG A 157 -5.39 11.51 3.90
C ARG A 157 -5.41 12.94 4.43
N GLN A 158 -6.26 13.17 5.41
CA GLN A 158 -6.41 14.44 6.10
C GLN A 158 -6.92 14.24 7.53
N ILE A 159 -6.69 15.24 8.37
CA ILE A 159 -7.28 15.34 9.71
C ILE A 159 -8.05 16.65 9.79
N THR A 160 -9.23 16.63 10.41
CA THR A 160 -9.98 17.86 10.73
C THR A 160 -9.90 18.10 12.23
N MET A 161 -9.28 19.22 12.62
CA MET A 161 -9.16 19.62 14.03
C MET A 161 -9.60 21.07 14.18
N ASP A 162 -10.53 21.34 15.09
CA ASP A 162 -11.09 22.67 15.36
C ASP A 162 -11.59 23.39 14.08
N GLY A 163 -12.22 22.63 13.17
CA GLY A 163 -12.75 23.14 11.90
C GLY A 163 -11.70 23.40 10.82
N LYS A 164 -10.42 23.18 11.10
CA LYS A 164 -9.33 23.28 10.11
C LYS A 164 -8.95 21.90 9.58
N LYS A 165 -8.70 21.84 8.26
CA LYS A 165 -8.22 20.64 7.59
C LYS A 165 -6.70 20.65 7.49
N TYR A 166 -6.09 19.54 7.86
CA TYR A 166 -4.66 19.29 7.77
C TYR A 166 -4.45 18.09 6.85
N ILE A 167 -3.93 18.35 5.66
CA ILE A 167 -3.70 17.31 4.62
C ILE A 167 -2.37 16.63 4.90
N MET A 168 -2.31 15.30 4.70
CA MET A 168 -1.08 14.53 4.78
C MET A 168 -0.18 14.84 3.59
N GLU A 169 1.11 15.02 3.86
CA GLU A 169 2.10 15.26 2.81
C GLU A 169 2.41 13.96 2.06
N GLU A 170 2.43 14.02 0.73
CA GLU A 170 2.80 12.88 -0.12
C GLU A 170 4.32 12.82 -0.33
N PRO A 171 4.88 11.61 -0.42
CA PRO A 171 4.24 10.29 -0.31
C PRO A 171 3.78 9.99 1.12
N PHE A 172 2.64 9.30 1.27
CA PHE A 172 2.08 8.91 2.57
C PHE A 172 1.89 7.40 2.62
N LEU A 173 2.72 6.69 3.38
CA LEU A 173 2.71 5.24 3.52
C LEU A 173 2.61 4.83 4.98
N VAL A 174 1.56 4.11 5.34
CA VAL A 174 1.43 3.44 6.64
C VAL A 174 1.82 1.98 6.48
N ILE A 175 2.79 1.56 7.28
CA ILE A 175 3.21 0.17 7.43
C ILE A 175 2.83 -0.24 8.85
N ALA A 176 1.82 -1.10 8.99
CA ALA A 176 1.41 -1.62 10.28
C ALA A 176 2.00 -3.01 10.51
N THR A 177 2.35 -3.34 11.75
CA THR A 177 2.77 -4.70 12.11
C THR A 177 1.77 -5.35 13.05
N GLN A 178 1.65 -6.67 12.92
CA GLN A 178 0.87 -7.50 13.82
C GLN A 178 1.68 -8.75 14.17
N ASN A 179 1.60 -9.16 15.44
CA ASN A 179 2.16 -10.43 15.89
C ASN A 179 1.04 -11.46 15.97
N PRO A 180 1.06 -12.55 15.19
CA PRO A 180 -0.01 -13.55 15.19
C PRO A 180 -0.05 -14.40 16.46
N ILE A 181 1.06 -14.46 17.22
CA ILE A 181 1.19 -15.34 18.40
C ILE A 181 0.63 -14.67 19.65
N GLU A 182 0.75 -13.35 19.75
CA GLU A 182 0.27 -12.60 20.91
C GLU A 182 -1.23 -12.37 20.83
N GLN A 183 -1.98 -13.10 21.67
CA GLN A 183 -3.44 -12.97 21.79
C GLN A 183 -3.84 -12.20 23.03
N GLU A 184 -3.02 -12.20 24.07
CA GLU A 184 -3.32 -11.57 25.35
C GLU A 184 -3.18 -10.03 25.26
N GLY A 185 -4.22 -9.30 25.67
CA GLY A 185 -4.21 -7.83 25.60
C GLY A 185 -4.33 -7.25 24.18
N THR A 186 -4.84 -8.02 23.22
CA THR A 186 -5.01 -7.56 21.83
C THR A 186 -6.46 -7.35 21.46
N TYR A 187 -6.70 -6.39 20.58
CA TYR A 187 -8.00 -6.08 19.99
C TYR A 187 -7.98 -6.51 18.52
N ARG A 188 -8.87 -7.44 18.14
CA ARG A 188 -8.96 -7.89 16.75
C ARG A 188 -9.34 -6.70 15.85
N LEU A 189 -8.63 -6.56 14.73
CA LEU A 189 -8.99 -5.57 13.70
C LEU A 189 -10.24 -6.05 12.96
N PRO A 190 -11.30 -5.22 12.87
CA PRO A 190 -12.46 -5.54 12.05
C PRO A 190 -12.11 -5.68 10.58
N GLU A 191 -12.80 -6.56 9.86
CA GLU A 191 -12.58 -6.84 8.44
C GLU A 191 -12.68 -5.57 7.57
N ALA A 192 -13.62 -4.68 7.88
CA ALA A 192 -13.77 -3.39 7.19
C ALA A 192 -12.55 -2.45 7.36
N GLN A 193 -11.80 -2.60 8.44
CA GLN A 193 -10.56 -1.85 8.67
C GLN A 193 -9.37 -2.51 7.96
N LEU A 194 -9.33 -3.84 7.96
CA LEU A 194 -8.31 -4.60 7.22
C LEU A 194 -8.37 -4.32 5.71
N ASP A 195 -9.56 -4.14 5.14
CA ASP A 195 -9.78 -3.85 3.71
C ASP A 195 -9.12 -2.53 3.23
N ARG A 196 -8.69 -1.66 4.15
CA ARG A 196 -7.95 -0.41 3.84
C ARG A 196 -6.47 -0.64 3.54
N PHE A 197 -5.90 -1.77 3.95
CA PHE A 197 -4.56 -2.17 3.55
C PHE A 197 -4.58 -2.75 2.14
N LEU A 198 -3.67 -2.29 1.28
CA LEU A 198 -3.49 -2.87 -0.05
C LEU A 198 -3.04 -4.33 0.08
N PHE A 199 -2.05 -4.57 0.91
CA PHE A 199 -1.47 -5.89 1.17
C PHE A 199 -1.50 -6.26 2.65
N LYS A 200 -1.73 -7.55 2.91
CA LYS A 200 -1.30 -8.22 4.12
C LYS A 200 -0.16 -9.17 3.74
N VAL A 201 1.04 -8.92 4.26
CA VAL A 201 2.25 -9.68 3.96
C VAL A 201 2.64 -10.52 5.15
N ASN A 202 2.76 -11.83 4.96
CA ASN A 202 3.23 -12.75 6.00
C ASN A 202 4.74 -12.90 5.87
N VAL A 203 5.43 -12.68 6.99
CA VAL A 203 6.89 -12.74 7.07
C VAL A 203 7.30 -13.89 7.97
N GLY A 204 7.91 -14.90 7.38
CA GLY A 204 8.43 -16.08 8.09
C GLY A 204 9.85 -15.89 8.61
N TYR A 205 10.35 -16.94 9.25
CA TYR A 205 11.75 -17.02 9.64
C TYR A 205 12.66 -17.16 8.42
N PRO A 206 13.90 -16.66 8.51
CA PRO A 206 14.93 -16.88 7.47
C PRO A 206 15.24 -18.38 7.31
N THR A 207 15.74 -18.75 6.12
CA THR A 207 16.29 -20.11 5.90
C THR A 207 17.61 -20.28 6.64
N PRO A 208 18.09 -21.52 6.87
CA PRO A 208 19.39 -21.76 7.51
C PRO A 208 20.55 -21.03 6.82
N GLU A 209 20.54 -20.93 5.49
CA GLU A 209 21.57 -20.23 4.70
C GLU A 209 21.50 -18.72 4.94
N GLN A 210 20.26 -18.17 5.02
CA GLN A 210 20.03 -16.75 5.33
C GLN A 210 20.44 -16.41 6.75
N GLU A 211 20.18 -17.29 7.73
CA GLU A 211 20.66 -17.15 9.11
C GLU A 211 22.18 -17.04 9.19
N VAL A 212 22.89 -17.93 8.49
CA VAL A 212 24.35 -17.86 8.40
C VAL A 212 24.81 -16.54 7.81
N GLN A 213 24.13 -16.04 6.78
CA GLN A 213 24.46 -14.76 6.16
C GLN A 213 24.21 -13.57 7.11
N ILE A 214 23.12 -13.61 7.88
CA ILE A 214 22.80 -12.60 8.91
C ILE A 214 23.91 -12.55 9.95
N ILE A 215 24.34 -13.71 10.45
CA ILE A 215 25.44 -13.80 11.44
C ILE A 215 26.75 -13.24 10.87
N LYS A 216 27.10 -13.61 9.64
CA LYS A 216 28.32 -13.11 8.96
C LYS A 216 28.25 -11.59 8.79
N ASN A 217 27.14 -11.07 8.31
CA ASN A 217 26.95 -9.63 8.14
C ASN A 217 27.10 -8.90 9.48
N GLN A 218 26.49 -9.41 10.57
CA GLN A 218 26.60 -8.81 11.89
C GLN A 218 28.04 -8.87 12.44
N HIS A 219 28.77 -9.96 12.21
CA HIS A 219 30.14 -10.10 12.64
C HIS A 219 31.11 -9.10 11.97
N HIS A 220 30.86 -8.77 10.70
CA HIS A 220 31.67 -7.82 9.95
C HIS A 220 31.27 -6.35 10.13
N LEU A 221 30.15 -6.10 10.79
CA LEU A 221 29.70 -4.74 11.07
C LEU A 221 30.62 -4.04 12.07
N LYS A 222 31.11 -2.85 11.68
CA LYS A 222 31.93 -1.98 12.53
C LYS A 222 31.12 -0.94 13.32
N SER A 223 29.86 -0.71 12.93
CA SER A 223 28.95 0.24 13.55
C SER A 223 27.70 -0.48 14.08
N ASP A 224 27.22 -0.08 15.24
CA ASP A 224 25.97 -0.59 15.82
C ASP A 224 24.73 -0.10 15.05
N ASP A 225 24.82 1.04 14.36
CA ASP A 225 23.73 1.55 13.53
C ASP A 225 23.81 1.02 12.09
N LYS A 226 23.06 -0.06 11.85
CA LYS A 226 22.92 -0.68 10.52
C LYS A 226 22.42 0.28 9.46
N THR A 227 21.71 1.34 9.85
CA THR A 227 21.12 2.29 8.90
C THR A 227 22.19 3.16 8.22
N GLU A 228 23.37 3.38 8.82
CA GLU A 228 24.44 4.20 8.24
C GLU A 228 24.95 3.68 6.90
N GLN A 229 24.80 2.38 6.62
CA GLN A 229 25.26 1.77 5.37
C GLN A 229 24.35 2.05 4.17
N VAL A 230 23.11 2.51 4.42
CA VAL A 230 22.09 2.73 3.39
C VAL A 230 22.04 4.20 3.01
N GLN A 231 22.09 4.46 1.71
CA GLN A 231 22.04 5.80 1.13
C GLN A 231 20.69 6.08 0.50
N ALA A 232 20.31 7.35 0.44
CA ALA A 232 19.18 7.82 -0.35
C ALA A 232 19.53 7.69 -1.84
N VAL A 233 18.66 7.02 -2.61
CA VAL A 233 18.85 6.71 -4.03
C VAL A 233 17.66 7.10 -4.90
N LEU A 234 16.57 7.54 -4.27
CA LEU A 234 15.35 8.01 -4.91
C LEU A 234 14.88 9.28 -4.19
N THR A 235 14.39 10.25 -4.94
CA THR A 235 13.80 11.47 -4.39
C THR A 235 12.27 11.36 -4.32
N ASP A 236 11.64 12.17 -3.47
CA ASP A 236 10.18 12.28 -3.39
C ASP A 236 9.55 12.70 -4.72
N GLN A 237 10.22 13.58 -5.48
CA GLN A 237 9.76 14.04 -6.80
C GLN A 237 9.80 12.93 -7.85
N GLU A 238 10.87 12.14 -7.88
CA GLU A 238 10.96 10.97 -8.76
C GLU A 238 9.90 9.94 -8.41
N LEU A 239 9.67 9.70 -7.10
CA LEU A 239 8.64 8.79 -6.65
C LEU A 239 7.24 9.24 -7.10
N LYS A 240 6.88 10.53 -6.95
CA LYS A 240 5.61 11.08 -7.43
C LYS A 240 5.44 10.93 -8.94
N LYS A 241 6.53 11.12 -9.71
CA LYS A 241 6.53 10.85 -11.15
C LYS A 241 6.20 9.37 -11.42
N TYR A 242 6.84 8.45 -10.71
CA TYR A 242 6.60 7.01 -10.86
C TYR A 242 5.19 6.61 -10.43
N GLN A 243 4.65 7.18 -9.36
CA GLN A 243 3.25 6.98 -8.94
C GLN A 243 2.24 7.45 -10.00
N THR A 244 2.59 8.45 -10.78
CA THR A 244 1.77 8.87 -11.93
C THR A 244 1.92 7.89 -13.08
N LEU A 245 3.14 7.49 -13.41
CA LEU A 245 3.46 6.59 -14.50
C LEU A 245 2.75 5.23 -14.40
N ILE A 246 2.65 4.65 -13.20
CA ILE A 246 1.98 3.36 -13.02
C ILE A 246 0.48 3.41 -13.28
N LYS A 247 -0.18 4.58 -13.18
CA LYS A 247 -1.62 4.70 -13.48
C LYS A 247 -1.90 4.43 -14.95
N ASP A 248 -0.93 4.74 -15.82
CA ASP A 248 -1.04 4.62 -17.26
C ASP A 248 -0.60 3.25 -17.80
N ILE A 249 -0.15 2.33 -16.91
CA ILE A 249 0.15 0.95 -17.29
C ILE A 249 -1.07 0.28 -17.90
N ILE A 250 -0.87 -0.31 -19.07
CA ILE A 250 -1.93 -0.92 -19.88
C ILE A 250 -2.42 -2.21 -19.21
N VAL A 251 -3.73 -2.34 -19.14
CA VAL A 251 -4.40 -3.58 -18.71
C VAL A 251 -5.44 -3.93 -19.75
N GLU A 252 -5.30 -5.06 -20.40
CA GLU A 252 -6.25 -5.54 -21.38
C GLU A 252 -7.58 -5.93 -20.73
N GLU A 253 -8.68 -5.80 -21.47
CA GLU A 253 -10.04 -6.05 -20.95
C GLU A 253 -10.20 -7.50 -20.45
N ASN A 254 -9.64 -8.47 -21.15
CA ASN A 254 -9.63 -9.88 -20.74
C ASN A 254 -8.93 -10.10 -19.38
N LEU A 255 -7.92 -9.30 -19.03
CA LEU A 255 -7.26 -9.33 -17.71
C LEU A 255 -8.14 -8.67 -16.62
N MET A 256 -8.90 -7.64 -16.97
CA MET A 256 -9.88 -7.05 -16.04
C MET A 256 -11.00 -8.04 -15.74
N GLU A 257 -11.47 -8.78 -16.76
CA GLU A 257 -12.42 -9.88 -16.57
C GLU A 257 -11.83 -11.00 -15.70
N TYR A 258 -10.55 -11.33 -15.89
CA TYR A 258 -9.85 -12.35 -15.09
C TYR A 258 -9.79 -11.93 -13.61
N ILE A 259 -9.45 -10.67 -13.31
CA ILE A 259 -9.49 -10.12 -11.95
C ILE A 259 -10.93 -10.23 -11.37
N ALA A 260 -11.94 -9.86 -12.14
CA ALA A 260 -13.32 -9.93 -11.70
C ALA A 260 -13.74 -11.37 -11.40
N LYS A 261 -13.37 -12.35 -12.25
CA LYS A 261 -13.63 -13.77 -12.04
C LYS A 261 -12.98 -14.29 -10.77
N ILE A 262 -11.73 -13.90 -10.48
CA ILE A 262 -11.05 -14.27 -9.24
C ILE A 262 -11.86 -13.79 -8.02
N VAL A 263 -12.26 -12.53 -8.00
CA VAL A 263 -12.97 -11.95 -6.85
C VAL A 263 -14.39 -12.51 -6.71
N VAL A 264 -15.12 -12.71 -7.81
CA VAL A 264 -16.45 -13.33 -7.79
C VAL A 264 -16.35 -14.77 -7.28
N ASN A 265 -15.37 -15.54 -7.74
CA ASN A 265 -15.16 -16.92 -7.28
C ASN A 265 -14.95 -17.00 -5.77
N THR A 266 -14.33 -15.99 -5.14
CA THR A 266 -14.20 -15.96 -3.66
C THR A 266 -15.57 -15.91 -2.96
N ARG A 267 -16.62 -15.36 -3.59
CA ARG A 267 -17.96 -15.24 -3.03
C ARG A 267 -18.80 -16.51 -3.24
N GLU A 268 -18.48 -17.27 -4.26
CA GLU A 268 -19.19 -18.49 -4.64
C GLU A 268 -18.48 -19.75 -4.14
N ASN A 269 -17.27 -19.63 -3.60
CA ASN A 269 -16.46 -20.76 -3.15
C ASN A 269 -17.01 -21.34 -1.84
N PRO A 270 -17.34 -22.65 -1.79
CA PRO A 270 -17.91 -23.28 -0.60
C PRO A 270 -16.94 -23.38 0.60
N PHE A 271 -15.65 -23.12 0.39
CA PHE A 271 -14.65 -23.14 1.46
C PHE A 271 -14.54 -21.79 2.16
N LEU A 272 -15.18 -20.74 1.62
CA LEU A 272 -15.15 -19.40 2.19
C LEU A 272 -16.48 -19.04 2.83
N TYR A 273 -16.43 -18.64 4.10
CA TYR A 273 -17.56 -18.06 4.82
C TYR A 273 -17.81 -16.61 4.38
N LEU A 274 -16.74 -15.87 4.11
CA LEU A 274 -16.80 -14.50 3.61
C LEU A 274 -15.91 -14.37 2.37
N GLY A 275 -16.51 -13.95 1.25
CA GLY A 275 -15.80 -13.60 0.02
C GLY A 275 -15.38 -12.14 -0.02
N ALA A 276 -14.47 -11.80 -0.92
CA ALA A 276 -13.90 -10.47 -1.04
C ALA A 276 -14.89 -9.43 -1.61
N SER A 277 -14.77 -8.19 -1.14
CA SER A 277 -15.55 -7.03 -1.60
C SER A 277 -15.11 -6.55 -3.00
N PRO A 278 -15.88 -5.67 -3.69
CA PRO A 278 -15.43 -5.06 -4.94
C PRO A 278 -14.14 -4.22 -4.80
N ARG A 279 -13.80 -3.75 -3.58
CA ARG A 279 -12.52 -3.10 -3.29
C ARG A 279 -11.34 -4.02 -3.60
N ALA A 280 -11.51 -5.34 -3.43
CA ALA A 280 -10.48 -6.32 -3.77
C ALA A 280 -10.16 -6.33 -5.27
N SER A 281 -11.14 -6.16 -6.15
CA SER A 281 -10.89 -6.06 -7.60
C SER A 281 -10.04 -4.84 -7.94
N LEU A 282 -10.36 -3.70 -7.33
CA LEU A 282 -9.58 -2.47 -7.51
C LEU A 282 -8.18 -2.60 -6.92
N ALA A 283 -8.04 -3.24 -5.76
CA ALA A 283 -6.76 -3.51 -5.13
C ALA A 283 -5.89 -4.45 -5.98
N LEU A 284 -6.48 -5.52 -6.55
CA LEU A 284 -5.79 -6.43 -7.48
C LEU A 284 -5.32 -5.70 -8.74
N LEU A 285 -6.19 -4.90 -9.35
CA LEU A 285 -5.84 -4.10 -10.53
C LEU A 285 -4.66 -3.17 -10.23
N THR A 286 -4.73 -2.44 -9.12
CA THR A 286 -3.69 -1.49 -8.72
C THR A 286 -2.37 -2.19 -8.39
N ALA A 287 -2.43 -3.28 -7.64
CA ALA A 287 -1.27 -4.09 -7.27
C ALA A 287 -0.60 -4.72 -8.49
N SER A 288 -1.39 -5.26 -9.43
CA SER A 288 -0.86 -5.87 -10.67
C SER A 288 -0.12 -4.85 -11.55
N LYS A 289 -0.61 -3.62 -11.64
CA LYS A 289 0.12 -2.52 -12.29
C LYS A 289 1.46 -2.24 -11.57
N GLY A 290 1.44 -2.24 -10.24
CA GLY A 290 2.67 -2.09 -9.45
C GLY A 290 3.69 -3.20 -9.70
N PHE A 291 3.24 -4.48 -9.76
CA PHE A 291 4.12 -5.61 -10.08
C PHE A 291 4.66 -5.54 -11.52
N ALA A 292 3.83 -5.17 -12.50
CA ALA A 292 4.31 -4.92 -13.86
C ALA A 292 5.40 -3.84 -13.88
N ALA A 293 5.21 -2.74 -13.14
CA ALA A 293 6.16 -1.64 -13.03
C ALA A 293 7.51 -2.07 -12.46
N ILE A 294 7.53 -2.79 -11.33
CA ILE A 294 8.78 -3.26 -10.71
C ILE A 294 9.52 -4.27 -11.59
N ASN A 295 8.81 -4.96 -12.48
CA ASN A 295 9.37 -5.83 -13.51
C ASN A 295 9.79 -5.08 -14.79
N GLY A 296 9.56 -3.77 -14.84
CA GLY A 296 9.96 -2.90 -15.96
C GLY A 296 9.06 -3.01 -17.18
N ARG A 297 7.79 -3.41 -17.00
CA ARG A 297 6.80 -3.54 -18.07
C ARG A 297 5.76 -2.43 -18.00
N ASP A 298 5.33 -1.95 -19.14
CA ASP A 298 4.26 -0.96 -19.34
C ASP A 298 2.89 -1.60 -19.56
N PHE A 299 2.78 -2.91 -19.38
CA PHE A 299 1.55 -3.68 -19.44
C PHE A 299 1.52 -4.77 -18.36
N VAL A 300 0.32 -5.12 -17.90
CA VAL A 300 0.06 -6.18 -16.93
C VAL A 300 0.00 -7.53 -17.62
N THR A 301 0.50 -8.57 -16.94
CA THR A 301 0.39 -9.97 -17.34
C THR A 301 -0.43 -10.77 -16.31
N PRO A 302 -0.95 -11.97 -16.66
CA PRO A 302 -1.62 -12.82 -15.69
C PRO A 302 -0.75 -13.18 -14.48
N ASP A 303 0.57 -13.25 -14.64
CA ASP A 303 1.50 -13.57 -13.56
C ASP A 303 1.56 -12.44 -12.52
N ASP A 304 1.48 -11.16 -12.95
CA ASP A 304 1.40 -10.02 -12.01
C ASP A 304 0.14 -10.07 -11.15
N ILE A 305 -0.97 -10.50 -11.73
CA ILE A 305 -2.24 -10.67 -11.02
C ILE A 305 -2.13 -11.78 -9.99
N LYS A 306 -1.53 -12.93 -10.36
CA LYS A 306 -1.31 -14.06 -9.45
C LYS A 306 -0.37 -13.71 -8.31
N GLU A 307 0.70 -12.99 -8.60
CA GLU A 307 1.68 -12.55 -7.60
C GLU A 307 1.03 -11.61 -6.56
N ALA A 308 0.17 -10.69 -7.01
CA ALA A 308 -0.57 -9.80 -6.12
C ALA A 308 -1.66 -10.52 -5.32
N ALA A 309 -2.31 -11.55 -5.89
CA ALA A 309 -3.59 -12.07 -5.44
C ALA A 309 -3.58 -12.55 -3.98
N VAL A 310 -2.56 -13.32 -3.58
CA VAL A 310 -2.51 -13.87 -2.21
C VAL A 310 -2.38 -12.75 -1.17
N ALA A 311 -1.50 -11.80 -1.37
CA ALA A 311 -1.28 -10.70 -0.43
C ALA A 311 -2.45 -9.71 -0.39
N VAL A 312 -3.18 -9.56 -1.50
CA VAL A 312 -4.39 -8.73 -1.59
C VAL A 312 -5.59 -9.41 -0.96
N LEU A 313 -5.79 -10.71 -1.17
CA LEU A 313 -7.02 -11.41 -0.79
C LEU A 313 -7.00 -12.00 0.62
N ARG A 314 -5.81 -12.36 1.17
CA ARG A 314 -5.73 -13.11 2.45
C ARG A 314 -6.38 -12.43 3.65
N HIS A 315 -6.53 -11.12 3.65
CA HIS A 315 -7.19 -10.35 4.71
C HIS A 315 -8.59 -9.89 4.35
N ARG A 316 -9.09 -10.30 3.18
CA ARG A 316 -10.40 -9.93 2.63
C ARG A 316 -11.36 -11.09 2.50
N VAL A 317 -10.90 -12.29 2.81
CA VAL A 317 -11.71 -13.52 2.79
C VAL A 317 -11.56 -14.28 4.10
N ILE A 318 -12.58 -15.03 4.48
CA ILE A 318 -12.59 -15.86 5.69
C ILE A 318 -12.95 -17.27 5.30
N VAL A 319 -12.14 -18.24 5.71
CA VAL A 319 -12.39 -19.67 5.51
C VAL A 319 -13.52 -20.13 6.45
N THR A 320 -14.29 -21.14 6.03
CA THR A 320 -15.32 -21.73 6.90
C THR A 320 -14.67 -22.45 8.10
N PRO A 321 -15.32 -22.44 9.29
CA PRO A 321 -14.74 -23.07 10.49
C PRO A 321 -14.40 -24.54 10.31
N GLU A 322 -15.20 -25.27 9.51
CA GLU A 322 -14.99 -26.69 9.23
C GLU A 322 -13.67 -26.90 8.48
N ARG A 323 -13.37 -26.05 7.49
CA ARG A 323 -12.13 -26.12 6.70
C ARG A 323 -10.91 -25.64 7.48
N GLU A 324 -11.10 -24.64 8.33
CA GLU A 324 -10.03 -24.17 9.23
C GLU A 324 -9.62 -25.29 10.22
N MET A 325 -10.60 -26.04 10.76
CA MET A 325 -10.31 -27.22 11.62
C MET A 325 -9.63 -28.36 10.87
N GLU A 326 -9.83 -28.48 9.57
CA GLU A 326 -9.11 -29.43 8.70
C GLU A 326 -7.68 -28.95 8.36
N GLY A 327 -7.29 -27.75 8.80
CA GLY A 327 -5.97 -27.15 8.56
C GLY A 327 -5.85 -26.44 7.22
N LEU A 328 -6.96 -26.20 6.51
CA LEU A 328 -6.95 -25.46 5.24
C LEU A 328 -6.85 -23.95 5.51
N GLY A 329 -5.73 -23.37 5.14
CA GLY A 329 -5.49 -21.94 5.30
C GLY A 329 -6.06 -21.08 4.17
N VAL A 330 -6.28 -19.79 4.46
CA VAL A 330 -6.76 -18.79 3.47
C VAL A 330 -5.90 -18.79 2.21
N GLU A 331 -4.57 -18.88 2.36
CA GLU A 331 -3.62 -18.84 1.24
C GLU A 331 -3.80 -20.01 0.28
N GLU A 332 -4.09 -21.20 0.82
CA GLU A 332 -4.33 -22.40 0.02
C GLU A 332 -5.62 -22.30 -0.76
N VAL A 333 -6.68 -21.78 -0.11
CA VAL A 333 -7.97 -21.55 -0.81
C VAL A 333 -7.80 -20.54 -1.94
N VAL A 334 -7.08 -19.43 -1.71
CA VAL A 334 -6.81 -18.44 -2.75
C VAL A 334 -6.01 -19.05 -3.90
N LYS A 335 -4.98 -19.85 -3.62
CA LYS A 335 -4.21 -20.55 -4.66
C LYS A 335 -5.08 -21.51 -5.48
N GLN A 336 -5.94 -22.31 -4.83
CA GLN A 336 -6.89 -23.19 -5.52
C GLN A 336 -7.85 -22.40 -6.44
N ILE A 337 -8.33 -21.23 -5.99
CA ILE A 337 -9.16 -20.35 -6.83
C ILE A 337 -8.38 -19.91 -8.07
N LEU A 338 -7.13 -19.46 -7.90
CA LEU A 338 -6.28 -19.02 -9.01
C LEU A 338 -5.99 -20.13 -10.02
N GLU A 339 -5.83 -21.37 -9.54
CA GLU A 339 -5.60 -22.56 -10.39
C GLU A 339 -6.87 -23.01 -11.12
N SER A 340 -8.06 -22.79 -10.54
CA SER A 340 -9.34 -23.19 -11.12
C SER A 340 -9.83 -22.29 -12.26
N ILE A 341 -9.31 -21.07 -12.37
CA ILE A 341 -9.75 -20.08 -13.35
C ILE A 341 -8.83 -20.11 -14.57
N GLU A 342 -9.42 -20.25 -15.76
CA GLU A 342 -8.68 -20.25 -17.01
C GLU A 342 -7.97 -18.92 -17.22
N ILE A 343 -6.67 -19.01 -17.54
CA ILE A 343 -5.83 -17.82 -17.82
C ILE A 343 -6.24 -17.28 -19.19
N PRO A 344 -6.55 -15.98 -19.33
CA PRO A 344 -6.83 -15.37 -20.61
C PRO A 344 -5.62 -15.48 -21.54
N ARG A 345 -5.89 -15.76 -22.81
CA ARG A 345 -4.88 -15.89 -23.88
C ARG A 345 -4.75 -14.57 -24.63
#